data_8030d2d93cd5d7970bdda6f1279278d9
#
_entry.id   8030d2d93cd5d7970bdda6f1279278d9
#
_cell.length_a   1.000
_cell.length_b   1.000
_cell.length_c   1.000
_cell.angle_alpha   90.00
_cell.angle_beta   90.00
_cell.angle_gamma   90.00
#
_symmetry.space_group_name_H-M   'P 1'
#
loop_
_entity.id
_entity.type
_entity.pdbx_description
1 polymer ?
#
loop_
_entity_poly.entity_id
_entity_poly.type
_entity_poly.pdbx_seq_one_letter_code
_entity_poly.pdbx_strand_id
1 'polypeptide(L)'
;MKKSFKQWATLIAICMAGGTIFKLAYLRDVFYVAMQEAFGFTNTQFGLMMTAFAVTQFIAYLPGGWITDLVPVKYLIPVSLISTGLCGFWLAAYPPFTSVLIIQAVMGITITLLFWEAMIKGTRMIGTAEEQGRMFGLLEGGRGLFATIISFAALWMFTNFGEGR
;
A
#
# COMPACT_ATOMS: atom_id res chain seq x y z
N MET A 1 -0.88 -29.81 10.70
CA MET A 1 -1.18 -29.20 12.03
C MET A 1 -2.32 -28.19 11.89
N LYS A 2 -3.29 -28.18 12.85
CA LYS A 2 -4.31 -27.11 12.87
C LYS A 2 -3.66 -25.80 13.25
N LYS A 3 -3.74 -24.77 12.38
CA LYS A 3 -3.23 -23.42 12.70
C LYS A 3 -4.00 -22.81 13.85
N SER A 4 -3.27 -22.13 14.74
CA SER A 4 -3.87 -21.39 15.84
C SER A 4 -4.72 -20.23 15.32
N PHE A 5 -5.76 -19.86 16.05
CA PHE A 5 -6.56 -18.65 15.77
C PHE A 5 -5.69 -17.40 15.58
N LYS A 6 -4.63 -17.27 16.38
CA LYS A 6 -3.67 -16.14 16.25
C LYS A 6 -2.98 -16.10 14.87
N GLN A 7 -2.61 -17.26 14.31
CA GLN A 7 -1.96 -17.33 12.99
C GLN A 7 -2.91 -16.89 11.88
N TRP A 8 -4.19 -17.32 11.93
CA TRP A 8 -5.20 -16.90 10.98
C TRP A 8 -5.51 -15.39 11.11
N ALA A 9 -5.67 -14.88 12.33
CA ALA A 9 -5.90 -13.46 12.56
C ALA A 9 -4.74 -12.62 12.04
N THR A 10 -3.49 -13.06 12.23
CA THR A 10 -2.32 -12.38 11.68
C THR A 10 -2.32 -12.37 10.17
N LEU A 11 -2.63 -13.49 9.50
CA LEU A 11 -2.70 -13.56 8.04
C LEU A 11 -3.76 -12.61 7.50
N ILE A 12 -4.95 -12.61 8.09
CA ILE A 12 -6.04 -11.70 7.69
C ILE A 12 -5.63 -10.25 7.87
N ALA A 13 -5.00 -9.90 8.99
CA ALA A 13 -4.51 -8.55 9.23
C ALA A 13 -3.46 -8.10 8.19
N ILE A 14 -2.54 -9.01 7.81
CA ILE A 14 -1.55 -8.75 6.76
C ILE A 14 -2.24 -8.58 5.39
N CYS A 15 -3.27 -9.40 5.07
CA CYS A 15 -4.05 -9.26 3.84
C CYS A 15 -4.79 -7.93 3.78
N MET A 16 -5.43 -7.52 4.88
CA MET A 16 -6.10 -6.22 4.99
C MET A 16 -5.12 -5.07 4.78
N ALA A 17 -4.01 -5.08 5.50
CA ALA A 17 -2.96 -4.07 5.38
C ALA A 17 -2.42 -4.00 3.94
N GLY A 18 -2.10 -5.16 3.33
CA GLY A 18 -1.59 -5.25 1.97
C GLY A 18 -2.59 -4.85 0.90
N GLY A 19 -3.90 -5.12 1.10
CA GLY A 19 -4.96 -4.67 0.20
C GLY A 19 -5.21 -3.16 0.28
N THR A 20 -4.88 -2.53 1.42
CA THR A 20 -5.16 -1.11 1.68
C THR A 20 -4.01 -0.20 1.29
N ILE A 21 -2.77 -0.55 1.68
CA ILE A 21 -1.62 0.37 1.65
C ILE A 21 -1.31 0.87 0.23
N PHE A 22 -1.44 0.01 -0.77
CA PHE A 22 -1.18 0.36 -2.16
C PHE A 22 -2.27 1.24 -2.78
N LYS A 23 -3.49 1.28 -2.20
CA LYS A 23 -4.59 2.07 -2.76
C LYS A 23 -4.31 3.55 -2.81
N LEU A 24 -3.59 4.07 -1.82
CA LEU A 24 -3.24 5.49 -1.80
C LEU A 24 -2.19 5.82 -2.86
N ALA A 25 -1.16 4.99 -3.02
CA ALA A 25 -0.12 5.20 -4.03
C ALA A 25 -0.68 5.11 -5.47
N TYR A 26 -1.65 4.20 -5.68
CA TYR A 26 -2.33 3.97 -6.96
C TYR A 26 -3.74 4.57 -7.00
N LEU A 27 -4.00 5.64 -6.25
CA LEU A 27 -5.32 6.29 -6.18
C LEU A 27 -5.82 6.74 -7.56
N ARG A 28 -4.91 7.18 -8.41
CA ARG A 28 -5.20 7.58 -9.79
C ARG A 28 -5.83 6.48 -10.64
N ASP A 29 -5.57 5.20 -10.34
CA ASP A 29 -6.08 4.10 -11.16
C ASP A 29 -7.61 3.96 -11.05
N VAL A 30 -8.19 4.45 -9.94
CA VAL A 30 -9.63 4.47 -9.70
C VAL A 30 -10.23 5.86 -9.97
N PHE A 31 -9.51 6.94 -9.59
CA PHE A 31 -10.02 8.30 -9.60
C PHE A 31 -9.26 9.23 -10.54
N TYR A 32 -8.82 8.72 -11.72
CA TYR A 32 -7.97 9.47 -12.63
C TYR A 32 -8.57 10.82 -13.04
N VAL A 33 -9.81 10.80 -13.55
CA VAL A 33 -10.51 12.01 -14.03
C VAL A 33 -10.75 12.98 -12.89
N ALA A 34 -11.27 12.49 -11.76
CA ALA A 34 -11.53 13.31 -10.58
C ALA A 34 -10.25 13.96 -10.04
N MET A 35 -9.14 13.23 -10.01
CA MET A 35 -7.85 13.79 -9.62
C MET A 35 -7.32 14.81 -10.64
N GLN A 36 -7.53 14.56 -11.94
CA GLN A 36 -7.14 15.51 -12.96
C GLN A 36 -7.88 16.84 -12.83
N GLU A 37 -9.17 16.80 -12.58
CA GLU A 37 -10.01 17.98 -12.35
C GLU A 37 -9.63 18.71 -11.05
N ALA A 38 -9.44 17.96 -9.96
CA ALA A 38 -9.15 18.52 -8.64
C ALA A 38 -7.76 19.17 -8.54
N PHE A 39 -6.73 18.56 -9.14
CA PHE A 39 -5.34 19.05 -9.09
C PHE A 39 -4.94 19.88 -10.31
N GLY A 40 -5.67 19.80 -11.41
CA GLY A 40 -5.31 20.44 -12.68
C GLY A 40 -4.05 19.86 -13.34
N PHE A 41 -3.67 18.62 -13.00
CA PHE A 41 -2.45 18.01 -13.49
C PHE A 41 -2.60 17.48 -14.92
N THR A 42 -1.53 17.61 -15.71
CA THR A 42 -1.43 17.02 -17.05
C THR A 42 -1.14 15.51 -16.97
N ASN A 43 -1.41 14.79 -18.06
CA ASN A 43 -1.07 13.36 -18.16
C ASN A 43 0.42 13.08 -17.92
N THR A 44 1.29 13.99 -18.37
CA THR A 44 2.74 13.91 -18.14
C THR A 44 3.08 14.01 -16.65
N GLN A 45 2.40 14.89 -15.91
CA GLN A 45 2.58 15.02 -14.47
C GLN A 45 2.14 13.76 -13.72
N PHE A 46 1.02 13.15 -14.12
CA PHE A 46 0.63 11.83 -13.58
C PHE A 46 1.66 10.74 -13.88
N GLY A 47 2.27 10.76 -15.07
CA GLY A 47 3.37 9.86 -15.41
C GLY A 47 4.59 10.08 -14.50
N LEU A 48 4.98 11.33 -14.27
CA LEU A 48 6.11 11.68 -13.38
C LEU A 48 5.86 11.27 -11.93
N MET A 49 4.63 11.40 -11.42
CA MET A 49 4.25 10.91 -10.09
C MET A 49 4.54 9.40 -9.95
N MET A 50 4.11 8.60 -10.93
CA MET A 50 4.37 7.16 -10.91
C MET A 50 5.85 6.83 -11.09
N THR A 51 6.57 7.63 -11.88
CA THR A 51 8.01 7.47 -12.03
C THR A 51 8.73 7.75 -10.71
N ALA A 52 8.36 8.80 -9.98
CA ALA A 52 8.91 9.11 -8.67
C ALA A 52 8.69 7.94 -7.68
N PHE A 53 7.47 7.40 -7.63
CA PHE A 53 7.15 6.22 -6.83
C PHE A 53 7.99 5.01 -7.26
N ALA A 54 8.02 4.67 -8.54
CA ALA A 54 8.70 3.48 -9.06
C ALA A 54 10.22 3.52 -8.85
N VAL A 55 10.85 4.67 -9.07
CA VAL A 55 12.31 4.85 -8.87
C VAL A 55 12.67 4.66 -7.39
N THR A 56 11.94 5.29 -6.49
CA THR A 56 12.20 5.15 -5.05
C THR A 56 11.86 3.75 -4.54
N GLN A 57 10.80 3.13 -5.06
CA GLN A 57 10.48 1.73 -4.80
C GLN A 57 11.64 0.81 -5.22
N PHE A 58 12.16 0.97 -6.43
CA PHE A 58 13.28 0.18 -6.93
C PHE A 58 14.53 0.30 -6.04
N ILE A 59 14.87 1.52 -5.64
CA ILE A 59 16.00 1.77 -4.73
C ILE A 59 15.75 1.14 -3.35
N ALA A 60 14.52 1.21 -2.85
CA ALA A 60 14.14 0.70 -1.54
C ALA A 60 14.13 -0.85 -1.45
N TYR A 61 13.99 -1.55 -2.57
CA TYR A 61 14.04 -3.02 -2.60
C TYR A 61 15.37 -3.59 -2.08
N LEU A 62 16.50 -2.97 -2.46
CA LEU A 62 17.82 -3.46 -2.09
C LEU A 62 18.06 -3.52 -0.57
N PRO A 63 17.79 -2.44 0.20
CA PRO A 63 17.96 -2.44 1.66
C PRO A 63 16.79 -3.08 2.42
N GLY A 64 15.63 -3.31 1.77
CA GLY A 64 14.41 -3.78 2.44
C GLY A 64 14.57 -5.13 3.13
N GLY A 65 15.19 -6.10 2.46
CA GLY A 65 15.48 -7.39 3.03
C GLY A 65 16.37 -7.30 4.28
N TRP A 66 17.42 -6.49 4.21
CA TRP A 66 18.34 -6.29 5.35
C TRP A 66 17.64 -5.62 6.55
N ILE A 67 16.82 -4.60 6.32
CA ILE A 67 16.05 -3.93 7.39
C ILE A 67 15.08 -4.89 8.07
N THR A 68 14.40 -5.75 7.32
CA THR A 68 13.49 -6.74 7.91
C THR A 68 14.21 -7.81 8.71
N ASP A 69 15.49 -8.03 8.50
CA ASP A 69 16.29 -8.92 9.33
C ASP A 69 16.68 -8.29 10.66
N LEU A 70 16.87 -6.97 10.69
CA LEU A 70 17.25 -6.22 11.88
C LEU A 70 16.05 -5.83 12.75
N VAL A 71 14.89 -5.53 12.11
CA VAL A 71 13.72 -4.99 12.82
C VAL A 71 12.56 -5.98 12.76
N PRO A 72 11.92 -6.29 13.90
CA PRO A 72 10.75 -7.17 13.92
C PRO A 72 9.58 -6.65 13.07
N VAL A 73 8.96 -7.55 12.30
CA VAL A 73 7.82 -7.28 11.40
C VAL A 73 6.68 -6.50 12.08
N LYS A 74 6.44 -6.78 13.37
CA LYS A 74 5.38 -6.12 14.17
C LYS A 74 5.55 -4.61 14.31
N TYR A 75 6.74 -4.06 14.08
CA TYR A 75 6.99 -2.61 14.09
C TYR A 75 7.00 -2.04 12.66
N LEU A 76 7.54 -2.78 11.70
CA LEU A 76 7.66 -2.31 10.31
C LEU A 76 6.31 -2.07 9.64
N ILE A 77 5.37 -3.01 9.78
CA ILE A 77 4.04 -2.90 9.19
C ILE A 77 3.28 -1.67 9.72
N PRO A 78 3.12 -1.46 11.04
CA PRO A 78 2.45 -0.27 11.57
C PRO A 78 3.12 1.04 11.17
N VAL A 79 4.45 1.11 11.23
CA VAL A 79 5.20 2.32 10.84
C VAL A 79 4.95 2.66 9.37
N SER A 80 4.97 1.69 8.49
CA SER A 80 4.68 1.92 7.07
C SER A 80 3.24 2.39 6.85
N LEU A 81 2.26 1.76 7.51
CA LEU A 81 0.86 2.17 7.42
C LEU A 81 0.63 3.60 7.92
N ILE A 82 1.23 3.97 9.06
CA ILE A 82 1.15 5.32 9.62
C ILE A 82 1.79 6.33 8.66
N SER A 83 3.01 6.04 8.16
CA SER A 83 3.72 6.91 7.23
C SER A 83 2.91 7.13 5.94
N THR A 84 2.34 6.07 5.39
CA THR A 84 1.48 6.15 4.19
C THR A 84 0.20 6.92 4.49
N GLY A 85 -0.41 6.73 5.66
CA GLY A 85 -1.58 7.49 6.11
C GLY A 85 -1.29 8.99 6.21
N LEU A 86 -0.15 9.38 6.79
CA LEU A 86 0.28 10.78 6.86
C LEU A 86 0.50 11.38 5.46
N CYS A 87 1.08 10.62 4.53
CA CYS A 87 1.15 11.02 3.11
C CYS A 87 -0.24 11.25 2.51
N GLY A 88 -1.22 10.42 2.87
CA GLY A 88 -2.61 10.58 2.44
C GLY A 88 -3.25 11.87 2.96
N PHE A 89 -3.07 12.20 4.23
CA PHE A 89 -3.54 13.47 4.79
C PHE A 89 -2.87 14.67 4.11
N TRP A 90 -1.58 14.58 3.82
CA TRP A 90 -0.89 15.64 3.07
C TRP A 90 -1.43 15.78 1.65
N LEU A 91 -1.66 14.66 0.96
CA LEU A 91 -2.25 14.67 -0.39
C LEU A 91 -3.67 15.28 -0.39
N ALA A 92 -4.47 15.02 0.65
CA ALA A 92 -5.82 15.55 0.80
C ALA A 92 -5.88 17.08 0.99
N ALA A 93 -4.76 17.72 1.30
CA ALA A 93 -4.63 19.18 1.35
C ALA A 93 -4.41 19.83 -0.03
N TYR A 94 -4.51 19.06 -1.12
CA TYR A 94 -4.29 19.51 -2.51
C TYR A 94 -2.98 20.29 -2.70
N PRO A 95 -1.84 19.70 -2.32
CA PRO A 95 -0.57 20.40 -2.39
C PRO A 95 -0.10 20.58 -3.85
N PRO A 96 0.84 21.50 -4.11
CA PRO A 96 1.40 21.73 -5.43
C PRO A 96 2.13 20.47 -5.95
N PHE A 97 2.30 20.37 -7.26
CA PHE A 97 2.85 19.21 -7.96
C PHE A 97 4.18 18.70 -7.37
N THR A 98 5.11 19.61 -7.02
CA THR A 98 6.38 19.23 -6.40
C THR A 98 6.20 18.48 -5.09
N SER A 99 5.24 18.89 -4.26
CA SER A 99 4.92 18.18 -3.01
C SER A 99 4.32 16.80 -3.29
N VAL A 100 3.50 16.68 -4.33
CA VAL A 100 2.94 15.38 -4.74
C VAL A 100 4.03 14.42 -5.21
N LEU A 101 5.06 14.91 -5.92
CA LEU A 101 6.23 14.10 -6.26
C LEU A 101 6.97 13.60 -5.01
N ILE A 102 7.15 14.48 -4.01
CA ILE A 102 7.76 14.09 -2.73
C ILE A 102 6.92 13.04 -2.00
N ILE A 103 5.60 13.24 -1.94
CA ILE A 103 4.66 12.28 -1.34
C ILE A 103 4.80 10.91 -2.00
N GLN A 104 4.81 10.86 -3.33
CA GLN A 104 4.97 9.62 -4.09
C GLN A 104 6.33 8.96 -3.84
N ALA A 105 7.41 9.74 -3.81
CA ALA A 105 8.73 9.24 -3.50
C ALA A 105 8.81 8.65 -2.07
N VAL A 106 8.24 9.33 -1.09
CA VAL A 106 8.17 8.84 0.30
C VAL A 106 7.35 7.56 0.38
N MET A 107 6.19 7.49 -0.29
CA MET A 107 5.38 6.28 -0.33
C MET A 107 6.12 5.12 -1.01
N GLY A 108 6.86 5.37 -2.09
CA GLY A 108 7.68 4.35 -2.74
C GLY A 108 8.71 3.73 -1.79
N ILE A 109 9.36 4.57 -0.97
CA ILE A 109 10.30 4.11 0.05
C ILE A 109 9.57 3.34 1.16
N THR A 110 8.59 3.96 1.81
CA THR A 110 7.97 3.40 3.03
C THR A 110 7.19 2.13 2.75
N ILE A 111 6.47 2.06 1.63
CA ILE A 111 5.69 0.88 1.26
C ILE A 111 6.63 -0.29 0.91
N THR A 112 7.70 -0.04 0.18
CA THR A 112 8.60 -1.12 -0.24
C THR A 112 9.56 -1.52 0.87
N LEU A 113 10.28 -0.56 1.42
CA LEU A 113 11.32 -0.81 2.43
C LEU A 113 10.77 -1.41 3.71
N LEU A 114 9.60 -0.93 4.17
CA LEU A 114 9.07 -1.28 5.48
C LEU A 114 7.92 -2.29 5.39
N PHE A 115 7.02 -2.13 4.41
CA PHE A 115 5.82 -2.95 4.36
C PHE A 115 6.02 -4.23 3.53
N TRP A 116 6.50 -4.11 2.29
CA TRP A 116 6.54 -5.23 1.36
C TRP A 116 7.35 -6.41 1.89
N GLU A 117 8.59 -6.15 2.29
CA GLU A 117 9.48 -7.18 2.84
C GLU A 117 8.96 -7.74 4.16
N ALA A 118 8.42 -6.88 5.03
CA ALA A 118 7.82 -7.31 6.29
C ALA A 118 6.57 -8.18 6.08
N MET A 119 5.75 -7.87 5.08
CA MET A 119 4.59 -8.68 4.69
C MET A 119 5.00 -10.07 4.21
N ILE A 120 6.02 -10.16 3.35
CA ILE A 120 6.56 -11.43 2.86
C ILE A 120 7.13 -12.24 4.03
N LYS A 121 7.97 -11.64 4.87
CA LYS A 121 8.56 -12.31 6.04
C LYS A 121 7.50 -12.75 7.04
N GLY A 122 6.54 -11.88 7.35
CA GLY A 122 5.42 -12.19 8.24
C GLY A 122 4.59 -13.37 7.74
N THR A 123 4.32 -13.45 6.45
CA THR A 123 3.59 -14.56 5.83
C THR A 123 4.38 -15.87 5.91
N ARG A 124 5.69 -15.82 5.65
CA ARG A 124 6.58 -16.99 5.78
C ARG A 124 6.57 -17.56 7.20
N MET A 125 6.52 -16.72 8.21
CA MET A 125 6.50 -17.16 9.62
C MET A 125 5.21 -17.87 10.04
N ILE A 126 4.13 -17.76 9.27
CA ILE A 126 2.82 -18.37 9.59
C ILE A 126 2.74 -19.84 9.14
N GLY A 127 3.41 -20.19 8.04
CA GLY A 127 3.37 -21.54 7.44
C GLY A 127 4.65 -22.35 7.63
N THR A 128 4.54 -23.68 7.52
CA THR A 128 5.73 -24.56 7.36
C THR A 128 6.32 -24.43 5.96
N ALA A 129 7.49 -25.01 5.73
CA ALA A 129 8.14 -24.99 4.41
C ALA A 129 7.23 -25.56 3.30
N GLU A 130 6.51 -26.62 3.60
CA GLU A 130 5.58 -27.32 2.67
C GLU A 130 4.31 -26.50 2.41
N GLU A 131 3.93 -25.60 3.33
CA GLU A 131 2.71 -24.80 3.24
C GLU A 131 2.93 -23.42 2.59
N GLN A 132 4.17 -23.05 2.24
CA GLN A 132 4.48 -21.69 1.75
C GLN A 132 3.65 -21.30 0.53
N GLY A 133 3.52 -22.18 -0.46
CA GLY A 133 2.70 -21.90 -1.65
C GLY A 133 1.25 -21.57 -1.29
N ARG A 134 0.65 -22.31 -0.34
CA ARG A 134 -0.70 -22.05 0.15
C ARG A 134 -0.79 -20.70 0.91
N MET A 135 0.22 -20.38 1.72
CA MET A 135 0.22 -19.13 2.49
C MET A 135 0.31 -17.91 1.57
N PHE A 136 1.19 -17.96 0.57
CA PHE A 136 1.29 -16.87 -0.41
C PHE A 136 0.05 -16.79 -1.31
N GLY A 137 -0.55 -17.92 -1.72
CA GLY A 137 -1.82 -17.92 -2.44
C GLY A 137 -2.94 -17.26 -1.65
N LEU A 138 -3.06 -17.56 -0.34
CA LEU A 138 -4.03 -16.93 0.56
C LEU A 138 -3.72 -15.44 0.79
N LEU A 139 -2.44 -15.07 0.89
CA LEU A 139 -2.02 -13.68 0.99
C LEU A 139 -2.45 -12.88 -0.24
N GLU A 140 -2.11 -13.34 -1.45
CA GLU A 140 -2.41 -12.61 -2.67
C GLU A 140 -3.92 -12.56 -2.95
N GLY A 141 -4.63 -13.69 -2.76
CA GLY A 141 -6.09 -13.71 -2.88
C GLY A 141 -6.77 -12.81 -1.85
N GLY A 142 -6.30 -12.83 -0.60
CA GLY A 142 -6.81 -11.98 0.48
C GLY A 142 -6.55 -10.50 0.21
N ARG A 143 -5.34 -10.14 -0.21
CA ARG A 143 -4.99 -8.76 -0.61
C ARG A 143 -5.89 -8.26 -1.75
N GLY A 144 -6.09 -9.08 -2.78
CA GLY A 144 -6.96 -8.75 -3.91
C GLY A 144 -8.41 -8.51 -3.46
N LEU A 145 -8.93 -9.39 -2.59
CA LEU A 145 -10.28 -9.24 -2.04
C LEU A 145 -10.44 -7.93 -1.26
N PHE A 146 -9.56 -7.64 -0.30
CA PHE A 146 -9.61 -6.40 0.48
C PHE A 146 -9.41 -5.17 -0.40
N ALA A 147 -8.48 -5.23 -1.36
CA ALA A 147 -8.27 -4.14 -2.31
C ALA A 147 -9.52 -3.83 -3.13
N THR A 148 -10.27 -4.86 -3.54
CA THR A 148 -11.53 -4.72 -4.27
C THR A 148 -12.61 -4.10 -3.40
N ILE A 149 -12.81 -4.62 -2.18
CA ILE A 149 -13.81 -4.09 -1.22
C ILE A 149 -13.54 -2.61 -0.95
N ILE A 150 -12.28 -2.23 -0.68
CA ILE A 150 -11.91 -0.84 -0.41
C ILE A 150 -12.14 0.06 -1.62
N SER A 151 -11.82 -0.42 -2.85
CA SER A 151 -12.05 0.36 -4.07
C SER A 151 -13.54 0.61 -4.30
N PHE A 152 -14.39 -0.41 -4.11
CA PHE A 152 -15.84 -0.24 -4.22
C PHE A 152 -16.39 0.69 -3.14
N ALA A 153 -15.94 0.56 -1.89
CA ALA A 153 -16.35 1.46 -0.81
C ALA A 153 -15.93 2.92 -1.11
N ALA A 154 -14.71 3.13 -1.57
CA ALA A 154 -14.22 4.47 -1.93
C ALA A 154 -14.99 5.06 -3.10
N LEU A 155 -15.29 4.27 -4.14
CA LEU A 155 -16.09 4.72 -5.29
C LEU A 155 -17.53 5.05 -4.85
N TRP A 156 -18.14 4.18 -4.02
CA TRP A 156 -19.48 4.43 -3.48
C TRP A 156 -19.54 5.73 -2.65
N MET A 157 -18.54 5.96 -1.81
CA MET A 157 -18.44 7.21 -1.06
C MET A 157 -18.28 8.41 -1.99
N PHE A 158 -17.44 8.30 -3.02
CA PHE A 158 -17.22 9.37 -3.98
C PHE A 158 -18.49 9.73 -4.74
N THR A 159 -19.22 8.74 -5.26
CA THR A 159 -20.46 8.98 -6.02
C THR A 159 -21.59 9.54 -5.16
N ASN A 160 -21.70 9.15 -3.88
CA ASN A 160 -22.80 9.62 -3.02
C ASN A 160 -22.49 10.92 -2.27
N PHE A 161 -21.21 11.25 -2.06
CA PHE A 161 -20.81 12.42 -1.24
C PHE A 161 -19.82 13.35 -1.96
N GLY A 162 -19.22 12.94 -3.09
CA GLY A 162 -18.19 13.69 -3.79
C GLY A 162 -18.69 14.54 -4.96
N GLU A 163 -19.80 14.18 -5.61
CA GLU A 163 -20.36 14.90 -6.76
C GLU A 163 -21.09 16.21 -6.40
N GLY A 164 -21.07 16.62 -5.15
CA GLY A 164 -21.79 17.81 -4.63
C GLY A 164 -20.92 19.05 -4.40
N ARG A 165 -19.67 19.07 -4.91
CA ARG A 165 -18.78 20.24 -4.73
C ARG A 165 -18.08 20.65 -6.00
#